data_12b67b8f15bb5d562226534b23da24e1
#
_entry.id   12b67b8f15bb5d562226534b23da24e1
#
_cell.length_a   1.000
_cell.length_b   1.000
_cell.length_c   1.000
_cell.angle_alpha   90.00
_cell.angle_beta   90.00
_cell.angle_gamma   90.00
#
_symmetry.space_group_name_H-M   'P 1'
#
loop_
_entity.id
_entity.type
_entity.pdbx_description
1 polymer ?
#
loop_
_entity_poly.entity_id
_entity_poly.type
_entity_poly.pdbx_seq_one_letter_code
_entity_poly.pdbx_strand_id
1 'polypeptide(L)'
;MSAFLDETVLSVHHWTDRLFSFTTTRDQALRFSNAHFTMIGLRQDNGKPLLRAYSIVSANYEEHLEFPSIKVQDGPLTSKLQHIQVGDKIVVGKKPTGTLLIDYLLPAKNLYLLGSGTGLAPFMCIIRDPATYERFEKVILVHGVREVKELAYHDYIQNELPEHEFLGEMISQQLLYYPTVTREPFRNQGRITTLIETGKLEADLGLPKIDPVNDRIMICGSPGLNKDIKHILEARGFVEGSTTSPGDYVVERAFVEQ
;
A
#
# COMPACT_ATOMS: atom_id res chain seq x y z
N MET A 1 28.77 1.62 12.71
CA MET A 1 28.13 1.10 11.47
C MET A 1 27.13 2.14 10.98
N SER A 2 27.04 2.39 9.69
CA SER A 2 26.06 3.32 9.10
C SER A 2 24.65 2.84 9.39
N ALA A 3 23.72 3.77 9.70
CA ALA A 3 22.29 3.49 9.83
C ALA A 3 21.58 3.27 8.48
N PHE A 4 22.31 3.44 7.39
CA PHE A 4 21.80 3.42 6.03
C PHE A 4 22.59 2.48 5.14
N LEU A 5 21.94 2.03 4.07
CA LEU A 5 22.47 1.28 2.93
C LEU A 5 22.44 2.18 1.69
N ASP A 6 23.34 1.93 0.75
CA ASP A 6 23.34 2.57 -0.57
C ASP A 6 22.93 1.50 -1.60
N GLU A 7 21.64 1.48 -1.95
CA GLU A 7 21.09 0.56 -2.95
C GLU A 7 21.18 1.15 -4.36
N THR A 8 21.21 0.30 -5.37
CA THR A 8 21.30 0.72 -6.77
C THR A 8 19.94 0.62 -7.45
N VAL A 9 19.53 1.66 -8.17
CA VAL A 9 18.30 1.65 -8.97
C VAL A 9 18.43 0.64 -10.10
N LEU A 10 17.48 -0.28 -10.20
CA LEU A 10 17.40 -1.34 -11.21
C LEU A 10 16.42 -1.00 -12.33
N SER A 11 15.32 -0.32 -12.00
CA SER A 11 14.33 0.13 -12.97
C SER A 11 13.59 1.37 -12.47
N VAL A 12 13.04 2.14 -13.42
CA VAL A 12 12.16 3.28 -13.14
C VAL A 12 10.97 3.19 -14.09
N HIS A 13 9.75 3.28 -13.54
CA HIS A 13 8.52 3.26 -14.30
C HIS A 13 7.68 4.49 -13.98
N HIS A 14 7.37 5.30 -15.01
CA HIS A 14 6.52 6.47 -14.89
C HIS A 14 5.07 6.12 -15.27
N TRP A 15 4.18 6.04 -14.28
CA TRP A 15 2.76 5.76 -14.46
C TRP A 15 2.01 6.95 -15.06
N THR A 16 2.31 8.14 -14.54
CA THR A 16 1.71 9.41 -14.97
C THR A 16 2.72 10.54 -14.85
N ASP A 17 2.32 11.76 -15.22
CA ASP A 17 3.12 12.96 -14.97
C ASP A 17 3.36 13.22 -13.47
N ARG A 18 2.60 12.56 -12.58
CA ARG A 18 2.64 12.77 -11.13
C ARG A 18 3.02 11.53 -10.32
N LEU A 19 3.06 10.37 -10.93
CA LEU A 19 3.27 9.10 -10.24
C LEU A 19 4.32 8.27 -10.98
N PHE A 20 5.26 7.73 -10.24
CA PHE A 20 6.25 6.78 -10.73
C PHE A 20 6.58 5.75 -9.65
N SER A 21 7.17 4.64 -10.03
CA SER A 21 7.78 3.68 -9.13
C SER A 21 9.19 3.34 -9.61
N PHE A 22 9.99 2.82 -8.72
CA PHE A 22 11.33 2.35 -9.06
C PHE A 22 11.71 1.16 -8.20
N THR A 23 12.54 0.30 -8.76
CA THR A 23 13.13 -0.83 -8.04
C THR A 23 14.59 -0.59 -7.76
N THR A 24 15.08 -1.14 -6.65
CA THR A 24 16.50 -1.10 -6.27
C THR A 24 17.00 -2.49 -5.91
N THR A 25 18.31 -2.65 -5.86
CA THR A 25 18.92 -3.77 -5.14
C THR A 25 18.44 -3.81 -3.71
N ARG A 26 18.61 -4.95 -3.05
CA ARG A 26 18.29 -5.15 -1.64
C ARG A 26 19.46 -5.81 -0.93
N ASP A 27 20.00 -5.15 0.08
CA ASP A 27 20.99 -5.76 0.97
C ASP A 27 20.42 -7.03 1.62
N GLN A 28 21.17 -8.13 1.55
CA GLN A 28 20.73 -9.43 2.04
C GLN A 28 20.46 -9.45 3.56
N ALA A 29 21.01 -8.51 4.32
CA ALA A 29 20.76 -8.38 5.75
C ALA A 29 19.50 -7.57 6.07
N LEU A 30 18.91 -6.86 5.10
CA LEU A 30 17.70 -6.08 5.32
C LEU A 30 16.48 -7.00 5.49
N ARG A 31 15.91 -6.98 6.69
CA ARG A 31 14.68 -7.74 7.02
C ARG A 31 13.55 -6.77 7.30
N PHE A 32 12.37 -7.11 6.80
CA PHE A 32 11.13 -6.36 7.05
C PHE A 32 9.91 -7.28 7.00
N SER A 33 8.83 -6.86 7.62
CA SER A 33 7.52 -7.49 7.46
C SER A 33 6.76 -6.82 6.33
N ASN A 34 5.89 -7.55 5.65
CA ASN A 34 5.01 -6.99 4.63
C ASN A 34 4.21 -5.82 5.21
N ALA A 35 4.03 -4.77 4.41
CA ALA A 35 3.47 -3.46 4.76
C ALA A 35 4.35 -2.55 5.65
N HIS A 36 5.61 -2.89 5.91
CA HIS A 36 6.53 -1.92 6.47
C HIS A 36 6.87 -0.79 5.49
N PHE A 37 7.22 0.35 6.05
CA PHE A 37 7.91 1.43 5.34
C PHE A 37 9.35 1.56 5.83
N THR A 38 10.19 2.22 5.06
CA THR A 38 11.54 2.61 5.47
C THR A 38 11.86 4.03 5.02
N MET A 39 12.91 4.60 5.60
CA MET A 39 13.43 5.90 5.17
C MET A 39 14.24 5.70 3.90
N ILE A 40 13.88 6.39 2.82
CA ILE A 40 14.67 6.41 1.60
C ILE A 40 14.97 7.84 1.15
N GLY A 41 16.00 8.01 0.33
CA GLY A 41 16.31 9.30 -0.25
C GLY A 41 17.62 9.37 -0.99
N LEU A 42 18.12 10.58 -1.13
CA LEU A 42 19.32 10.91 -1.92
C LEU A 42 20.37 11.58 -1.04
N ARG A 43 21.64 11.32 -1.32
CA ARG A 43 22.72 12.08 -0.70
C ARG A 43 22.78 13.49 -1.28
N GLN A 44 22.89 14.47 -0.42
CA GLN A 44 23.13 15.86 -0.78
C GLN A 44 24.63 16.12 -0.98
N ASP A 45 25.01 17.26 -1.56
CA ASP A 45 26.40 17.65 -1.81
C ASP A 45 27.26 17.68 -0.54
N ASN A 46 26.65 17.93 0.62
CA ASN A 46 27.30 17.89 1.94
C ASN A 46 27.48 16.47 2.50
N GLY A 47 27.13 15.43 1.73
CA GLY A 47 27.20 14.02 2.10
C GLY A 47 26.06 13.54 3.04
N LYS A 48 25.21 14.42 3.54
CA LYS A 48 24.08 14.04 4.38
C LYS A 48 22.91 13.54 3.53
N PRO A 49 22.20 12.49 3.94
CA PRO A 49 21.03 12.03 3.21
C PRO A 49 19.80 12.94 3.49
N LEU A 50 19.08 13.27 2.43
CA LEU A 50 17.73 13.82 2.52
C LEU A 50 16.76 12.66 2.41
N LEU A 51 16.02 12.38 3.47
CA LEU A 51 15.21 11.17 3.61
C LEU A 51 13.72 11.48 3.80
N ARG A 52 12.88 10.58 3.29
CA ARG A 52 11.44 10.52 3.62
C ARG A 52 11.07 9.05 3.80
N ALA A 53 9.97 8.83 4.52
CA ALA A 53 9.44 7.50 4.68
C ALA A 53 8.66 7.05 3.43
N TYR A 54 8.88 5.82 2.99
CA TYR A 54 8.24 5.20 1.83
C TYR A 54 7.82 3.78 2.17
N SER A 55 6.56 3.46 1.89
CA SER A 55 6.07 2.09 2.00
C SER A 55 6.77 1.20 0.98
N ILE A 56 7.15 0.01 1.42
CA ILE A 56 7.80 -0.99 0.57
C ILE A 56 6.70 -1.74 -0.18
N VAL A 57 6.78 -1.75 -1.51
CA VAL A 57 5.85 -2.48 -2.40
C VAL A 57 6.25 -3.94 -2.53
N SER A 58 7.55 -4.22 -2.58
CA SER A 58 8.07 -5.58 -2.69
C SER A 58 7.63 -6.46 -1.52
N ALA A 59 7.27 -7.71 -1.78
CA ALA A 59 7.06 -8.67 -0.71
C ALA A 59 8.39 -8.98 0.02
N ASN A 60 8.28 -9.38 1.27
CA ASN A 60 9.44 -9.56 2.15
C ASN A 60 10.39 -10.71 1.71
N TYR A 61 9.97 -11.58 0.80
CA TYR A 61 10.76 -12.65 0.20
C TYR A 61 11.44 -12.27 -1.12
N GLU A 62 11.06 -11.13 -1.75
CA GLU A 62 11.65 -10.68 -3.01
C GLU A 62 13.07 -10.15 -2.78
N GLU A 63 13.96 -10.34 -3.77
CA GLU A 63 15.37 -9.97 -3.68
C GLU A 63 15.66 -8.50 -4.04
N HIS A 64 14.62 -7.72 -4.34
CA HIS A 64 14.69 -6.30 -4.64
C HIS A 64 13.75 -5.49 -3.73
N LEU A 65 13.93 -4.18 -3.71
CA LEU A 65 12.99 -3.25 -3.12
C LEU A 65 12.28 -2.46 -4.21
N GLU A 66 11.01 -2.22 -4.03
CA GLU A 66 10.22 -1.35 -4.90
C GLU A 66 9.52 -0.28 -4.08
N PHE A 67 9.49 0.94 -4.61
CA PHE A 67 8.89 2.11 -3.99
C PHE A 67 8.08 2.92 -5.00
N PRO A 68 6.82 3.29 -4.70
CA PRO A 68 6.08 4.27 -5.46
C PRO A 68 6.39 5.67 -4.94
N SER A 69 6.37 6.65 -5.81
CA SER A 69 6.57 8.05 -5.43
C SER A 69 5.70 8.98 -6.26
N ILE A 70 5.21 10.03 -5.62
CA ILE A 70 4.56 11.14 -6.31
C ILE A 70 5.60 12.19 -6.71
N LYS A 71 5.37 12.87 -7.83
CA LYS A 71 6.21 13.97 -8.31
C LYS A 71 5.66 15.29 -7.76
N VAL A 72 6.28 15.79 -6.69
CA VAL A 72 5.98 17.13 -6.16
C VAL A 72 7.06 18.08 -6.65
N GLN A 73 6.71 19.07 -7.47
CA GLN A 73 7.70 19.93 -8.15
C GLN A 73 8.61 20.67 -7.18
N ASP A 74 8.05 21.18 -6.10
CA ASP A 74 8.79 21.96 -5.08
C ASP A 74 9.17 21.10 -3.85
N GLY A 75 8.92 19.79 -3.88
CA GLY A 75 9.26 18.87 -2.80
C GLY A 75 10.78 18.71 -2.67
N PRO A 76 11.36 18.86 -1.47
CA PRO A 76 12.81 18.81 -1.29
C PRO A 76 13.47 17.53 -1.82
N LEU A 77 12.82 16.38 -1.66
CA LEU A 77 13.29 15.09 -2.14
C LEU A 77 12.69 14.72 -3.51
N THR A 78 11.38 14.80 -3.66
CA THR A 78 10.67 14.29 -4.85
C THR A 78 10.99 15.07 -6.11
N SER A 79 11.32 16.37 -6.01
CA SER A 79 11.82 17.17 -7.14
C SER A 79 13.10 16.59 -7.77
N LYS A 80 13.93 15.91 -6.97
CA LYS A 80 15.16 15.23 -7.41
C LYS A 80 14.92 13.75 -7.71
N LEU A 81 14.18 13.08 -6.84
CA LEU A 81 13.91 11.64 -6.94
C LEU A 81 13.19 11.26 -8.24
N GLN A 82 12.33 12.14 -8.77
CA GLN A 82 11.64 11.91 -10.06
C GLN A 82 12.56 11.80 -11.29
N HIS A 83 13.83 12.18 -11.16
CA HIS A 83 14.84 12.18 -12.23
C HIS A 83 15.87 11.05 -12.11
N ILE A 84 15.70 10.16 -11.12
CA ILE A 84 16.61 9.03 -10.95
C ILE A 84 16.60 8.13 -12.19
N GLN A 85 17.74 7.51 -12.45
CA GLN A 85 17.96 6.59 -13.56
C GLN A 85 18.52 5.27 -13.07
N VAL A 86 18.43 4.25 -13.90
CA VAL A 86 19.07 2.96 -13.65
C VAL A 86 20.58 3.17 -13.40
N GLY A 87 21.08 2.60 -12.32
CA GLY A 87 22.47 2.74 -11.86
C GLY A 87 22.67 3.80 -10.78
N ASP A 88 21.71 4.73 -10.58
CA ASP A 88 21.80 5.71 -9.50
C ASP A 88 21.74 5.05 -8.11
N LYS A 89 22.23 5.78 -7.10
CA LYS A 89 22.23 5.31 -5.72
C LYS A 89 21.10 5.93 -4.90
N ILE A 90 20.35 5.06 -4.22
CA ILE A 90 19.32 5.41 -3.26
C ILE A 90 19.79 5.05 -1.86
N VAL A 91 19.68 5.99 -0.94
CA VAL A 91 19.93 5.73 0.49
C VAL A 91 18.71 5.06 1.08
N VAL A 92 18.87 3.91 1.73
CA VAL A 92 17.80 3.11 2.34
C VAL A 92 18.08 2.90 3.82
N GLY A 93 17.10 3.15 4.67
CA GLY A 93 17.18 2.94 6.12
C GLY A 93 17.22 1.45 6.49
N LYS A 94 18.09 1.08 7.45
CA LYS A 94 18.26 -0.32 7.89
C LYS A 94 17.15 -0.82 8.83
N LYS A 95 16.25 0.04 9.28
CA LYS A 95 15.21 -0.30 10.24
C LYS A 95 13.82 0.00 9.67
N PRO A 96 13.32 -0.84 8.77
CA PRO A 96 11.92 -0.76 8.35
C PRO A 96 10.98 -0.92 9.55
N THR A 97 9.85 -0.22 9.52
CA THR A 97 8.84 -0.24 10.58
C THR A 97 7.46 0.07 9.99
N GLY A 98 6.40 -0.05 10.75
CA GLY A 98 5.05 0.27 10.32
C GLY A 98 3.99 -0.20 11.32
N THR A 99 2.78 0.28 11.13
CA THR A 99 1.61 -0.08 11.95
C THR A 99 0.59 -0.91 11.19
N LEU A 100 0.78 -1.08 9.87
CA LEU A 100 -0.09 -1.84 8.98
C LEU A 100 0.28 -3.33 8.93
N LEU A 101 0.39 -3.98 10.09
CA LEU A 101 0.70 -5.40 10.13
C LEU A 101 -0.57 -6.23 10.38
N ILE A 102 -0.70 -7.33 9.63
CA ILE A 102 -1.78 -8.32 9.83
C ILE A 102 -1.77 -8.86 11.27
N ASP A 103 -0.60 -8.94 11.90
CA ASP A 103 -0.44 -9.42 13.29
C ASP A 103 -1.07 -8.48 14.33
N TYR A 104 -1.38 -7.26 13.96
CA TYR A 104 -2.12 -6.31 14.81
C TYR A 104 -3.64 -6.39 14.63
N LEU A 105 -4.11 -7.37 13.86
CA LEU A 105 -5.52 -7.65 13.65
C LEU A 105 -5.95 -8.93 14.40
N LEU A 106 -7.12 -8.87 15.01
CA LEU A 106 -7.79 -10.04 15.57
C LEU A 106 -8.16 -11.03 14.45
N PRO A 107 -8.36 -12.34 14.75
CA PRO A 107 -8.86 -13.29 13.77
C PRO A 107 -10.21 -12.88 13.20
N ALA A 108 -10.45 -13.11 11.91
CA ALA A 108 -11.73 -12.94 11.25
C ALA A 108 -11.76 -13.68 9.90
N LYS A 109 -12.89 -13.61 9.17
CA LYS A 109 -13.05 -14.25 7.87
C LYS A 109 -12.46 -13.43 6.74
N ASN A 110 -12.74 -12.12 6.72
CA ASN A 110 -12.41 -11.27 5.58
C ASN A 110 -11.43 -10.17 5.99
N LEU A 111 -10.57 -9.78 5.03
CA LEU A 111 -9.65 -8.65 5.15
C LEU A 111 -9.97 -7.60 4.09
N TYR A 112 -10.30 -6.39 4.52
CA TYR A 112 -10.45 -5.23 3.65
C TYR A 112 -9.19 -4.37 3.68
N LEU A 113 -8.61 -4.12 2.51
CA LEU A 113 -7.44 -3.28 2.28
C LEU A 113 -7.92 -1.99 1.59
N LEU A 114 -8.05 -0.90 2.34
CA LEU A 114 -8.64 0.35 1.86
C LEU A 114 -7.54 1.37 1.57
N GLY A 115 -7.17 1.50 0.30
CA GLY A 115 -6.07 2.35 -0.17
C GLY A 115 -6.51 3.49 -1.08
N SER A 116 -5.95 4.68 -0.91
CA SER A 116 -6.11 5.77 -1.87
C SER A 116 -4.78 6.26 -2.43
N GLY A 117 -4.70 6.40 -3.75
CA GLY A 117 -3.48 6.83 -4.44
C GLY A 117 -2.29 5.92 -4.10
N THR A 118 -1.20 6.51 -3.61
CA THR A 118 0.00 5.76 -3.17
C THR A 118 -0.23 4.92 -1.91
N GLY A 119 -1.35 5.08 -1.21
CA GLY A 119 -1.76 4.18 -0.13
C GLY A 119 -2.03 2.74 -0.57
N LEU A 120 -2.01 2.46 -1.88
CA LEU A 120 -1.96 1.10 -2.41
C LEU A 120 -0.65 0.37 -2.04
N ALA A 121 0.46 1.10 -1.91
CA ALA A 121 1.81 0.53 -1.78
C ALA A 121 1.95 -0.56 -0.71
N PRO A 122 1.57 -0.34 0.56
CA PRO A 122 1.70 -1.37 1.59
C PRO A 122 0.79 -2.58 1.33
N PHE A 123 -0.27 -2.43 0.56
CA PHE A 123 -1.18 -3.53 0.25
C PHE A 123 -0.67 -4.43 -0.88
N MET A 124 0.23 -3.92 -1.72
CA MET A 124 0.85 -4.72 -2.78
C MET A 124 1.66 -5.91 -2.22
N CYS A 125 2.37 -5.73 -1.11
CA CYS A 125 3.06 -6.85 -0.47
C CYS A 125 2.09 -7.75 0.32
N ILE A 126 1.02 -7.22 0.91
CA ILE A 126 -0.01 -8.02 1.61
C ILE A 126 -0.72 -8.99 0.63
N ILE A 127 -1.13 -8.52 -0.55
CA ILE A 127 -1.82 -9.37 -1.54
C ILE A 127 -0.89 -10.37 -2.23
N ARG A 128 0.43 -10.26 -2.04
CA ARG A 128 1.43 -11.22 -2.52
C ARG A 128 1.99 -12.11 -1.41
N ASP A 129 1.44 -12.03 -0.20
CA ASP A 129 1.84 -12.86 0.93
C ASP A 129 0.90 -14.08 1.04
N PRO A 130 1.42 -15.32 0.89
CA PRO A 130 0.62 -16.54 1.09
C PRO A 130 -0.08 -16.58 2.43
N ALA A 131 0.57 -16.09 3.51
CA ALA A 131 0.00 -16.07 4.85
C ALA A 131 -1.28 -15.23 4.96
N THR A 132 -1.46 -14.26 4.06
CA THR A 132 -2.70 -13.48 3.97
C THR A 132 -3.89 -14.38 3.61
N TYR A 133 -3.72 -15.25 2.63
CA TYR A 133 -4.77 -16.15 2.13
C TYR A 133 -4.98 -17.39 3.02
N GLU A 134 -3.98 -17.77 3.79
CA GLU A 134 -4.12 -18.80 4.83
C GLU A 134 -4.96 -18.28 6.03
N ARG A 135 -4.90 -16.98 6.28
CA ARG A 135 -5.54 -16.34 7.42
C ARG A 135 -6.95 -15.84 7.14
N PHE A 136 -7.26 -15.47 5.89
CA PHE A 136 -8.53 -14.87 5.51
C PHE A 136 -9.19 -15.62 4.34
N GLU A 137 -10.51 -15.83 4.44
CA GLU A 137 -11.29 -16.49 3.37
C GLU A 137 -11.46 -15.57 2.16
N LYS A 138 -11.55 -14.25 2.38
CA LYS A 138 -11.61 -13.22 1.34
C LYS A 138 -10.69 -12.06 1.67
N VAL A 139 -10.01 -11.55 0.65
CA VAL A 139 -9.18 -10.35 0.69
C VAL A 139 -9.76 -9.35 -0.28
N ILE A 140 -10.24 -8.22 0.22
CA ILE A 140 -10.91 -7.19 -0.58
C ILE A 140 -9.97 -5.99 -0.70
N LEU A 141 -9.35 -5.80 -1.87
CA LEU A 141 -8.49 -4.67 -2.15
C LEU A 141 -9.29 -3.55 -2.83
N VAL A 142 -9.52 -2.48 -2.11
CA VAL A 142 -10.17 -1.27 -2.63
C VAL A 142 -9.12 -0.21 -2.92
N HIS A 143 -8.96 0.15 -4.19
CA HIS A 143 -8.01 1.17 -4.64
C HIS A 143 -8.75 2.39 -5.20
N GLY A 144 -8.80 3.46 -4.41
CA GLY A 144 -9.45 4.72 -4.79
C GLY A 144 -8.47 5.72 -5.38
N VAL A 145 -8.77 6.24 -6.59
CA VAL A 145 -7.99 7.27 -7.26
C VAL A 145 -8.89 8.39 -7.81
N ARG A 146 -8.30 9.44 -8.32
CA ARG A 146 -9.04 10.55 -8.95
C ARG A 146 -9.37 10.27 -10.40
N GLU A 147 -8.39 9.81 -11.16
CA GLU A 147 -8.46 9.58 -12.60
C GLU A 147 -7.99 8.16 -12.93
N VAL A 148 -8.50 7.56 -13.99
CA VAL A 148 -8.18 6.16 -14.39
C VAL A 148 -6.68 5.96 -14.60
N LYS A 149 -5.99 6.94 -15.17
CA LYS A 149 -4.53 6.86 -15.36
C LYS A 149 -3.71 6.77 -14.07
N GLU A 150 -4.30 7.12 -12.92
CA GLU A 150 -3.66 7.01 -11.61
C GLU A 150 -3.79 5.60 -10.98
N LEU A 151 -4.49 4.67 -11.66
CA LEU A 151 -4.59 3.27 -11.24
C LEU A 151 -3.28 2.51 -11.51
N ALA A 152 -2.21 2.88 -10.83
CA ALA A 152 -0.95 2.14 -10.88
C ALA A 152 -1.18 0.67 -10.47
N TYR A 153 -0.40 -0.24 -11.05
CA TYR A 153 -0.49 -1.69 -10.83
C TYR A 153 -1.85 -2.34 -11.20
N HIS A 154 -2.78 -1.59 -11.80
CA HIS A 154 -4.12 -2.12 -12.12
C HIS A 154 -4.04 -3.37 -12.99
N ASP A 155 -3.29 -3.31 -14.08
CA ASP A 155 -3.12 -4.42 -15.01
C ASP A 155 -2.40 -5.60 -14.35
N TYR A 156 -1.34 -5.34 -13.59
CA TYR A 156 -0.64 -6.35 -12.80
C TYR A 156 -1.57 -7.09 -11.83
N ILE A 157 -2.36 -6.36 -11.03
CA ILE A 157 -3.27 -6.96 -10.03
C ILE A 157 -4.36 -7.78 -10.72
N GLN A 158 -4.88 -7.29 -11.85
CA GLN A 158 -6.03 -7.88 -12.52
C GLN A 158 -5.66 -9.05 -13.44
N ASN A 159 -4.52 -8.98 -14.12
CA ASN A 159 -4.18 -9.89 -15.20
C ASN A 159 -2.92 -10.73 -14.93
N GLU A 160 -1.88 -10.17 -14.31
CA GLU A 160 -0.62 -10.89 -14.12
C GLU A 160 -0.58 -11.67 -12.80
N LEU A 161 -1.04 -11.04 -11.71
CA LEU A 161 -0.99 -11.61 -10.37
C LEU A 161 -1.81 -12.92 -10.24
N PRO A 162 -3.00 -13.07 -10.87
CA PRO A 162 -3.73 -14.33 -10.90
C PRO A 162 -3.03 -15.48 -11.65
N GLU A 163 -2.09 -15.15 -12.54
CA GLU A 163 -1.29 -16.12 -13.30
C GLU A 163 0.03 -16.49 -12.60
N HIS A 164 0.26 -15.97 -11.38
CA HIS A 164 1.48 -16.24 -10.63
C HIS A 164 1.60 -17.72 -10.28
N GLU A 165 2.74 -18.35 -10.59
CA GLU A 165 3.00 -19.78 -10.49
C GLU A 165 2.62 -20.38 -9.12
N PHE A 166 2.89 -19.69 -8.02
CA PHE A 166 2.67 -20.19 -6.66
C PHE A 166 1.46 -19.57 -5.94
N LEU A 167 1.05 -18.36 -6.34
CA LEU A 167 0.00 -17.62 -5.64
C LEU A 167 -1.30 -17.50 -6.44
N GLY A 168 -1.25 -17.74 -7.75
CA GLY A 168 -2.34 -17.45 -8.67
C GLY A 168 -3.64 -18.16 -8.29
N GLU A 169 -3.57 -19.39 -7.83
CA GLU A 169 -4.76 -20.16 -7.42
C GLU A 169 -5.45 -19.50 -6.20
N MET A 170 -4.69 -19.18 -5.14
CA MET A 170 -5.22 -18.51 -3.95
C MET A 170 -5.78 -17.14 -4.29
N ILE A 171 -5.06 -16.37 -5.10
CA ILE A 171 -5.45 -15.02 -5.52
C ILE A 171 -6.76 -15.08 -6.31
N SER A 172 -6.85 -15.97 -7.30
CA SER A 172 -8.06 -16.11 -8.14
C SER A 172 -9.30 -16.51 -7.35
N GLN A 173 -9.13 -17.26 -6.26
CA GLN A 173 -10.23 -17.73 -5.41
C GLN A 173 -10.62 -16.72 -4.32
N GLN A 174 -9.67 -15.95 -3.79
CA GLN A 174 -9.85 -15.20 -2.55
C GLN A 174 -9.71 -13.67 -2.71
N LEU A 175 -8.95 -13.16 -3.71
CA LEU A 175 -8.76 -11.74 -3.89
C LEU A 175 -9.89 -11.11 -4.70
N LEU A 176 -10.54 -10.11 -4.12
CA LEU A 176 -11.53 -9.27 -4.78
C LEU A 176 -10.93 -7.87 -4.97
N TYR A 177 -10.55 -7.53 -6.19
CA TYR A 177 -9.99 -6.21 -6.50
C TYR A 177 -11.08 -5.24 -6.95
N TYR A 178 -11.26 -4.16 -6.20
CA TYR A 178 -12.24 -3.10 -6.43
C TYR A 178 -11.56 -1.74 -6.65
N PRO A 179 -11.09 -1.43 -7.88
CA PRO A 179 -10.63 -0.09 -8.23
C PRO A 179 -11.82 0.85 -8.34
N THR A 180 -11.70 2.07 -7.80
CA THR A 180 -12.74 3.10 -7.88
C THR A 180 -12.15 4.45 -8.26
N VAL A 181 -12.86 5.21 -9.11
CA VAL A 181 -12.42 6.50 -9.64
C VAL A 181 -13.42 7.59 -9.23
N THR A 182 -12.94 8.80 -8.92
CA THR A 182 -13.79 9.86 -8.38
C THR A 182 -14.07 11.02 -9.31
N ARG A 183 -13.27 11.24 -10.36
CA ARG A 183 -13.35 12.46 -11.18
C ARG A 183 -13.73 12.23 -12.64
N GLU A 184 -13.86 11.00 -13.06
CA GLU A 184 -14.27 10.65 -14.41
C GLU A 184 -15.09 9.35 -14.42
N PRO A 185 -15.85 9.04 -15.49
CA PRO A 185 -16.60 7.80 -15.59
C PRO A 185 -15.69 6.57 -15.54
N PHE A 186 -16.09 5.62 -14.72
CA PHE A 186 -15.41 4.33 -14.58
C PHE A 186 -16.42 3.28 -14.11
N ARG A 187 -16.13 1.97 -14.30
CA ARG A 187 -17.00 0.88 -13.87
C ARG A 187 -17.44 0.98 -12.40
N ASN A 188 -16.51 1.36 -11.50
CA ASN A 188 -16.81 1.66 -10.12
C ASN A 188 -16.48 3.13 -9.87
N GLN A 189 -17.47 3.93 -9.53
CA GLN A 189 -17.31 5.36 -9.34
C GLN A 189 -17.73 5.78 -7.93
N GLY A 190 -16.88 6.53 -7.25
CA GLY A 190 -17.18 7.10 -5.94
C GLY A 190 -15.98 7.10 -4.98
N ARG A 191 -16.14 7.83 -3.88
CA ARG A 191 -15.17 7.82 -2.78
C ARG A 191 -15.34 6.53 -1.97
N ILE A 192 -14.25 5.96 -1.48
CA ILE A 192 -14.26 4.75 -0.63
C ILE A 192 -15.24 4.94 0.55
N THR A 193 -15.20 6.09 1.22
CA THR A 193 -16.10 6.43 2.33
C THR A 193 -17.57 6.33 1.93
N THR A 194 -17.95 6.98 0.83
CA THR A 194 -19.34 6.95 0.33
C THR A 194 -19.78 5.54 -0.07
N LEU A 195 -18.89 4.77 -0.71
CA LEU A 195 -19.17 3.40 -1.11
C LEU A 195 -19.47 2.50 0.11
N ILE A 196 -18.71 2.67 1.21
CA ILE A 196 -18.91 1.94 2.46
C ILE A 196 -20.18 2.43 3.20
N GLU A 197 -20.40 3.74 3.29
CA GLU A 197 -21.57 4.32 3.99
C GLU A 197 -22.88 3.90 3.36
N THR A 198 -22.95 3.92 2.02
CA THR A 198 -24.13 3.54 1.26
C THR A 198 -24.33 2.02 1.12
N GLY A 199 -23.33 1.21 1.49
CA GLY A 199 -23.33 -0.23 1.28
C GLY A 199 -23.13 -0.64 -0.18
N LYS A 200 -22.75 0.32 -1.05
CA LYS A 200 -22.55 0.03 -2.48
C LYS A 200 -21.34 -0.88 -2.72
N LEU A 201 -20.26 -0.71 -1.95
CA LEU A 201 -19.06 -1.56 -2.05
C LEU A 201 -19.43 -3.04 -1.86
N GLU A 202 -20.13 -3.33 -0.78
CA GLU A 202 -20.52 -4.69 -0.42
C GLU A 202 -21.54 -5.25 -1.42
N ALA A 203 -22.50 -4.44 -1.85
CA ALA A 203 -23.52 -4.85 -2.83
C ALA A 203 -22.87 -5.18 -4.20
N ASP A 204 -21.94 -4.36 -4.68
CA ASP A 204 -21.23 -4.59 -5.94
C ASP A 204 -20.35 -5.86 -5.90
N LEU A 205 -19.85 -6.24 -4.72
CA LEU A 205 -19.03 -7.43 -4.50
C LEU A 205 -19.85 -8.68 -4.12
N GLY A 206 -21.16 -8.53 -3.90
CA GLY A 206 -22.03 -9.63 -3.43
C GLY A 206 -21.69 -10.09 -2.00
N LEU A 207 -21.17 -9.19 -1.17
CA LEU A 207 -20.78 -9.45 0.21
C LEU A 207 -21.82 -8.90 1.21
N PRO A 208 -21.90 -9.47 2.43
CA PRO A 208 -22.62 -8.86 3.53
C PRO A 208 -22.07 -7.49 3.89
N LYS A 209 -22.86 -6.70 4.59
CA LYS A 209 -22.41 -5.42 5.14
C LYS A 209 -21.23 -5.63 6.09
N ILE A 210 -20.20 -4.79 5.96
CA ILE A 210 -18.99 -4.82 6.79
C ILE A 210 -19.37 -4.73 8.28
N ASP A 211 -18.91 -5.71 9.07
CA ASP A 211 -19.16 -5.83 10.51
C ASP A 211 -17.92 -6.32 11.30
N PRO A 212 -17.78 -5.99 12.61
CA PRO A 212 -16.61 -6.33 13.39
C PRO A 212 -16.48 -7.82 13.77
N VAL A 213 -17.50 -8.64 13.51
CA VAL A 213 -17.45 -10.08 13.80
C VAL A 213 -16.68 -10.81 12.69
N ASN A 214 -16.95 -10.46 11.43
CA ASN A 214 -16.44 -11.18 10.26
C ASN A 214 -15.28 -10.48 9.56
N ASP A 215 -15.07 -9.18 9.78
CA ASP A 215 -14.20 -8.37 8.93
C ASP A 215 -13.06 -7.72 9.71
N ARG A 216 -11.89 -7.63 9.06
CA ARG A 216 -10.75 -6.82 9.50
C ARG A 216 -10.38 -5.84 8.44
N ILE A 217 -9.84 -4.68 8.86
CA ILE A 217 -9.64 -3.57 7.95
C ILE A 217 -8.24 -2.97 8.12
N MET A 218 -7.57 -2.76 7.01
CA MET A 218 -6.31 -2.02 6.94
C MET A 218 -6.54 -0.77 6.10
N ILE A 219 -6.12 0.39 6.59
CA ILE A 219 -6.37 1.67 5.95
C ILE A 219 -5.06 2.38 5.68
N CYS A 220 -4.82 2.75 4.42
CA CYS A 220 -3.70 3.58 4.02
C CYS A 220 -4.11 4.66 3.02
N GLY A 221 -3.98 5.92 3.40
CA GLY A 221 -4.35 7.02 2.53
C GLY A 221 -4.10 8.39 3.12
N SER A 222 -4.76 9.40 2.56
CA SER A 222 -4.67 10.76 3.07
C SER A 222 -5.21 10.88 4.50
N PRO A 223 -4.75 11.86 5.29
CA PRO A 223 -5.27 12.08 6.64
C PRO A 223 -6.80 12.23 6.70
N GLY A 224 -7.41 12.87 5.67
CA GLY A 224 -8.86 13.01 5.56
C GLY A 224 -9.55 11.66 5.38
N LEU A 225 -9.10 10.85 4.41
CA LEU A 225 -9.65 9.50 4.19
C LEU A 225 -9.55 8.65 5.46
N ASN A 226 -8.36 8.61 6.07
CA ASN A 226 -8.13 7.81 7.26
C ASN A 226 -9.07 8.22 8.40
N LYS A 227 -9.25 9.53 8.64
CA LYS A 227 -10.15 10.06 9.66
C LYS A 227 -11.61 9.66 9.38
N ASP A 228 -12.07 9.84 8.14
CA ASP A 228 -13.46 9.57 7.79
C ASP A 228 -13.78 8.07 7.88
N ILE A 229 -12.88 7.19 7.40
CA ILE A 229 -13.08 5.73 7.52
C ILE A 229 -13.05 5.30 8.99
N LYS A 230 -12.11 5.82 9.80
CA LYS A 230 -12.10 5.54 11.26
C LYS A 230 -13.44 5.85 11.89
N HIS A 231 -14.00 7.03 11.61
CA HIS A 231 -15.29 7.43 12.14
C HIS A 231 -16.43 6.47 11.74
N ILE A 232 -16.45 6.02 10.47
CA ILE A 232 -17.42 5.05 9.98
C ILE A 232 -17.28 3.71 10.72
N LEU A 233 -16.05 3.23 10.91
CA LEU A 233 -15.77 1.95 11.56
C LEU A 233 -16.10 1.98 13.05
N GLU A 234 -15.69 3.02 13.76
CA GLU A 234 -15.99 3.21 15.19
C GLU A 234 -17.50 3.29 15.44
N ALA A 235 -18.26 3.96 14.56
CA ALA A 235 -19.72 3.99 14.61
C ALA A 235 -20.36 2.61 14.38
N ARG A 236 -19.64 1.67 13.77
CA ARG A 236 -20.06 0.27 13.57
C ARG A 236 -19.52 -0.69 14.66
N GLY A 237 -18.80 -0.17 15.67
CA GLY A 237 -18.29 -0.94 16.79
C GLY A 237 -16.90 -1.57 16.59
N PHE A 238 -16.17 -1.19 15.53
CA PHE A 238 -14.79 -1.63 15.33
C PHE A 238 -13.84 -0.93 16.30
N VAL A 239 -12.81 -1.66 16.75
CA VAL A 239 -11.76 -1.18 17.67
C VAL A 239 -10.42 -1.13 16.95
N GLU A 240 -9.71 0.00 17.06
CA GLU A 240 -8.37 0.16 16.48
C GLU A 240 -7.35 -0.72 17.17
N GLY A 241 -6.58 -1.46 16.37
CA GLY A 241 -5.44 -2.26 16.82
C GLY A 241 -4.17 -1.43 16.93
N SER A 242 -3.23 -1.94 17.68
CA SER A 242 -1.92 -1.35 17.89
C SER A 242 -0.84 -2.41 18.03
N THR A 243 0.41 -1.98 18.12
CA THR A 243 1.56 -2.86 18.36
C THR A 243 1.47 -3.66 19.66
N THR A 244 0.69 -3.20 20.63
CA THR A 244 0.55 -3.82 21.96
C THR A 244 -0.79 -4.51 22.17
N SER A 245 -1.78 -4.23 21.33
CA SER A 245 -3.12 -4.80 21.47
C SER A 245 -3.75 -4.94 20.07
N PRO A 246 -3.87 -6.16 19.54
CA PRO A 246 -4.56 -6.39 18.28
C PRO A 246 -6.02 -5.89 18.33
N GLY A 247 -6.52 -5.40 17.19
CA GLY A 247 -7.87 -4.86 17.06
C GLY A 247 -8.56 -5.31 15.79
N ASP A 248 -9.66 -4.63 15.46
CA ASP A 248 -10.45 -4.94 14.27
C ASP A 248 -9.91 -4.23 13.03
N TYR A 249 -9.23 -3.10 13.22
CA TYR A 249 -8.60 -2.38 12.11
C TYR A 249 -7.29 -1.71 12.52
N VAL A 250 -6.43 -1.46 11.53
CA VAL A 250 -5.16 -0.71 11.68
C VAL A 250 -5.06 0.37 10.60
N VAL A 251 -4.34 1.45 10.91
CA VAL A 251 -4.24 2.63 10.05
C VAL A 251 -2.79 3.08 9.90
N GLU A 252 -2.41 3.47 8.69
CA GLU A 252 -1.17 4.18 8.42
C GLU A 252 -1.44 5.36 7.48
N ARG A 253 -0.71 6.46 7.66
CA ARG A 253 -0.82 7.59 6.74
C ARG A 253 0.04 7.32 5.52
N ALA A 254 -0.54 7.41 4.33
CA ALA A 254 0.25 7.55 3.12
C ALA A 254 1.08 8.84 3.25
N PHE A 255 2.39 8.76 2.98
CA PHE A 255 3.25 9.93 3.08
C PHE A 255 2.90 10.95 2.01
N VAL A 256 2.51 12.13 2.48
CA VAL A 256 2.35 13.33 1.66
C VAL A 256 3.46 14.28 2.09
N GLU A 257 4.33 14.70 1.18
CA GLU A 257 5.23 15.82 1.46
C GLU A 257 4.38 17.05 1.79
N GLN A 258 4.62 17.63 2.97
CA GLN A 258 4.12 18.94 3.35
C GLN A 258 5.08 20.01 2.87
#